data_ca5eea4d248fbee0af843d06cfaf0c07
#
_entry.id   ca5eea4d248fbee0af843d06cfaf0c07
#
_cell.length_a   1.000
_cell.length_b   1.000
_cell.length_c   1.000
_cell.angle_alpha   90.00
_cell.angle_beta   90.00
_cell.angle_gamma   90.00
#
_symmetry.space_group_name_H-M   'P 1'
#
loop_
_entity.id
_entity.type
_entity.pdbx_description
1 polymer ?
#
loop_
_entity_poly.entity_id
_entity_poly.type
_entity_poly.pdbx_seq_one_letter_code
_entity_poly.pdbx_strand_id
1 'polypeptide(L)'
;MTVSVLAAGHDSARHSAPHRFDIERADTSHLAFGGGAHFCLGAPLARAEAQVAIPFLFDRFPGLRLDTRQAIERKQVPVFNGLRALWVRAD
;
A
#
# COMPACT_ATOMS: atom_id res chain seq x y z
N MET A 1 5.97 -18.80 -16.65
CA MET A 1 4.96 -18.81 -15.55
C MET A 1 4.95 -17.42 -14.92
N THR A 2 3.79 -16.82 -14.75
CA THR A 2 3.64 -15.49 -14.11
C THR A 2 2.89 -15.68 -12.79
N VAL A 3 3.40 -15.11 -11.71
CA VAL A 3 2.76 -15.14 -10.38
C VAL A 3 2.23 -13.74 -10.05
N SER A 4 0.96 -13.66 -9.66
CA SER A 4 0.35 -12.40 -9.23
C SER A 4 0.54 -12.20 -7.72
N VAL A 5 1.43 -11.28 -7.37
CA VAL A 5 1.67 -10.87 -5.98
C VAL A 5 0.41 -10.24 -5.37
N LEU A 6 -0.36 -9.51 -6.18
CA LEU A 6 -1.63 -8.92 -5.74
C LEU A 6 -2.65 -10.00 -5.38
N ALA A 7 -2.81 -11.03 -6.20
CA ALA A 7 -3.72 -12.14 -5.92
C ALA A 7 -3.28 -12.91 -4.67
N ALA A 8 -1.97 -13.16 -4.50
CA ALA A 8 -1.43 -13.82 -3.31
C ALA A 8 -1.72 -13.03 -2.01
N GLY A 9 -1.65 -11.69 -2.07
CA GLY A 9 -2.01 -10.83 -0.93
C GLY A 9 -3.51 -10.82 -0.59
N HIS A 10 -4.36 -11.29 -1.51
CA HIS A 10 -5.82 -11.36 -1.33
C HIS A 10 -6.33 -12.81 -1.22
N ASP A 11 -5.45 -13.78 -1.05
CA ASP A 11 -5.83 -15.18 -0.89
C ASP A 11 -6.44 -15.41 0.51
N SER A 12 -7.73 -15.74 0.55
CA SER A 12 -8.47 -16.02 1.79
C SER A 12 -8.04 -17.32 2.48
N ALA A 13 -7.39 -18.23 1.77
CA ALA A 13 -6.79 -19.42 2.37
C ALA A 13 -5.55 -19.09 3.20
N ARG A 14 -4.87 -17.97 2.88
CA ARG A 14 -3.65 -17.51 3.57
C ARG A 14 -3.90 -16.37 4.55
N HIS A 15 -4.81 -15.45 4.21
CA HIS A 15 -5.06 -14.25 4.98
C HIS A 15 -6.53 -14.14 5.39
N SER A 16 -6.79 -13.99 6.67
CA SER A 16 -8.15 -13.74 7.17
C SER A 16 -8.63 -12.34 6.73
N ALA A 17 -9.84 -12.27 6.20
CA ALA A 17 -10.44 -11.02 5.71
C ALA A 17 -9.47 -10.18 4.83
N PRO A 18 -8.96 -10.73 3.70
CA PRO A 18 -7.84 -10.14 2.95
C PRO A 18 -8.17 -8.79 2.31
N HIS A 19 -9.46 -8.47 2.13
CA HIS A 19 -9.91 -7.19 1.56
C HIS A 19 -10.09 -6.09 2.62
N ARG A 20 -9.98 -6.45 3.93
CA ARG A 20 -10.09 -5.47 5.01
C ARG A 20 -8.73 -4.82 5.27
N PHE A 21 -8.69 -3.49 5.22
CA PHE A 21 -7.56 -2.73 5.77
C PHE A 21 -7.66 -2.74 7.30
N ASP A 22 -6.66 -3.35 7.96
CA ASP A 22 -6.65 -3.56 9.39
C ASP A 22 -5.22 -3.40 9.92
N ILE A 23 -4.98 -2.28 10.62
CA ILE A 23 -3.66 -1.94 11.18
C ILE A 23 -3.31 -2.78 12.42
N GLU A 24 -4.29 -3.43 13.04
CA GLU A 24 -4.13 -4.30 14.20
C GLU A 24 -4.09 -5.79 13.83
N ARG A 25 -3.96 -6.09 12.55
CA ARG A 25 -3.91 -7.46 12.05
C ARG A 25 -2.75 -8.25 12.69
N ALA A 26 -3.05 -9.40 13.26
CA ALA A 26 -2.06 -10.26 13.92
C ALA A 26 -1.01 -10.82 12.93
N ASP A 27 -1.44 -11.25 11.73
CA ASP A 27 -0.54 -11.68 10.65
C ASP A 27 -0.29 -10.51 9.69
N THR A 28 0.89 -9.92 9.79
CA THR A 28 1.34 -8.81 8.95
C THR A 28 2.22 -9.27 7.77
N SER A 29 2.32 -10.58 7.54
CA SER A 29 3.10 -11.11 6.42
C SER A 29 2.51 -10.67 5.07
N HIS A 30 3.36 -10.29 4.15
CA HIS A 30 2.96 -9.88 2.81
C HIS A 30 4.08 -10.09 1.78
N LEU A 31 3.72 -10.20 0.52
CA LEU A 31 4.65 -10.32 -0.61
C LEU A 31 4.85 -9.01 -1.39
N ALA A 32 4.48 -7.86 -0.85
CA ALA A 32 4.61 -6.58 -1.55
C ALA A 32 6.07 -6.24 -1.92
N PHE A 33 7.03 -6.74 -1.15
CA PHE A 33 8.47 -6.64 -1.43
C PHE A 33 9.07 -7.94 -1.95
N GLY A 34 8.24 -8.88 -2.42
CA GLY A 34 8.68 -10.19 -2.86
C GLY A 34 9.03 -11.14 -1.70
N GLY A 35 9.85 -12.14 -1.97
CA GLY A 35 10.27 -13.14 -0.98
C GLY A 35 11.50 -13.92 -1.43
N GLY A 36 12.10 -14.66 -0.50
CA GLY A 36 13.27 -15.49 -0.76
C GLY A 36 14.51 -14.70 -1.19
N ALA A 37 15.32 -15.28 -2.05
CA ALA A 37 16.58 -14.71 -2.52
C ALA A 37 16.41 -13.40 -3.33
N HIS A 38 15.22 -13.15 -3.83
CA HIS A 38 14.88 -11.95 -4.61
C HIS A 38 14.05 -10.93 -3.79
N PHE A 39 14.05 -11.02 -2.47
CA PHE A 39 13.42 -10.01 -1.62
C PHE A 39 13.96 -8.61 -1.97
N CYS A 40 13.07 -7.62 -2.03
CA CYS A 40 13.42 -6.27 -2.45
C CYS A 40 14.54 -5.66 -1.59
N LEU A 41 15.67 -5.35 -2.20
CA LEU A 41 16.81 -4.69 -1.54
C LEU A 41 16.43 -3.32 -0.96
N GLY A 42 15.51 -2.61 -1.62
CA GLY A 42 15.03 -1.29 -1.20
C GLY A 42 13.96 -1.32 -0.10
N ALA A 43 13.52 -2.48 0.37
CA ALA A 43 12.44 -2.55 1.37
C ALA A 43 12.76 -1.81 2.69
N PRO A 44 13.97 -1.89 3.26
CA PRO A 44 14.32 -1.11 4.46
C PRO A 44 14.26 0.40 4.21
N LEU A 45 14.74 0.86 3.06
CA LEU A 45 14.70 2.27 2.69
C LEU A 45 13.25 2.75 2.52
N ALA A 46 12.43 2.03 1.77
CA ALA A 46 11.02 2.37 1.58
C ALA A 46 10.25 2.47 2.91
N ARG A 47 10.55 1.58 3.85
CA ARG A 47 9.95 1.64 5.20
C ARG A 47 10.42 2.85 5.99
N ALA A 48 11.71 3.16 5.95
CA ALA A 48 12.26 4.34 6.62
C ALA A 48 11.67 5.63 6.05
N GLU A 49 11.58 5.74 4.73
CA GLU A 49 10.93 6.88 4.06
C GLU A 49 9.47 7.03 4.48
N ALA A 50 8.69 5.95 4.50
CA ALA A 50 7.30 5.98 4.93
C ALA A 50 7.14 6.38 6.40
N GLN A 51 8.00 5.87 7.29
CA GLN A 51 7.99 6.20 8.72
C GLN A 51 8.28 7.68 9.01
N VAL A 52 9.03 8.34 8.14
CA VAL A 52 9.32 9.78 8.26
C VAL A 52 8.26 10.60 7.55
N ALA A 53 7.95 10.26 6.30
CA ALA A 53 7.10 11.09 5.44
C ALA A 53 5.63 11.10 5.88
N ILE A 54 5.09 9.96 6.33
CA ILE A 54 3.67 9.86 6.69
C ILE A 54 3.36 10.69 7.94
N PRO A 55 4.06 10.54 9.08
CA PRO A 55 3.82 11.38 10.26
C PRO A 55 4.05 12.87 9.95
N PHE A 56 5.14 13.21 9.26
CA PHE A 56 5.43 14.59 8.88
C PHE A 56 4.30 15.22 8.06
N LEU A 57 3.69 14.46 7.15
CA LEU A 57 2.56 14.94 6.35
C LEU A 57 1.34 15.29 7.23
N PHE A 58 0.98 14.41 8.17
CA PHE A 58 -0.15 14.64 9.08
C PHE A 58 0.13 15.71 10.11
N ASP A 59 1.35 15.83 10.61
CA ASP A 59 1.77 16.91 11.51
C ASP A 59 1.70 18.27 10.81
N ARG A 60 2.13 18.31 9.54
CA ARG A 60 2.11 19.54 8.73
C ARG A 60 0.71 19.96 8.30
N PHE A 61 -0.17 18.98 8.09
CA PHE A 61 -1.54 19.18 7.62
C PHE A 61 -2.54 18.39 8.47
N PRO A 62 -2.86 18.86 9.70
CA PRO A 62 -3.75 18.13 10.62
C PRO A 62 -5.16 17.87 10.06
N GLY A 63 -5.62 18.74 9.13
CA GLY A 63 -6.91 18.61 8.44
C GLY A 63 -6.85 17.79 7.16
N LEU A 64 -5.75 17.06 6.88
CA LEU A 64 -5.59 16.29 5.65
C LEU A 64 -6.65 15.21 5.52
N ARG A 65 -7.38 15.23 4.41
CA ARG A 65 -8.42 14.24 4.09
C ARG A 65 -8.52 13.99 2.59
N LEU A 66 -9.10 12.87 2.23
CA LEU A 66 -9.35 12.55 0.82
C LEU A 66 -10.31 13.57 0.19
N ASP A 67 -10.02 13.98 -1.04
CA ASP A 67 -10.96 14.74 -1.85
C ASP A 67 -11.87 13.78 -2.62
N THR A 68 -13.03 13.49 -2.04
CA THR A 68 -14.02 12.57 -2.61
C THR A 68 -14.76 13.13 -3.84
N ARG A 69 -14.51 14.39 -4.21
CA ARG A 69 -15.06 14.99 -5.44
C ARG A 69 -14.32 14.53 -6.69
N GLN A 70 -13.11 14.00 -6.51
CA GLN A 70 -12.28 13.49 -7.59
C GLN A 70 -12.41 11.98 -7.72
N ALA A 71 -12.51 11.50 -8.95
CA ALA A 71 -12.52 10.05 -9.21
C ALA A 71 -11.16 9.42 -8.89
N ILE A 72 -11.21 8.21 -8.34
CA ILE A 72 -10.00 7.41 -8.14
C ILE A 72 -9.66 6.73 -9.46
N GLU A 73 -8.52 7.11 -10.04
CA GLU A 73 -7.99 6.49 -11.25
C GLU A 73 -6.83 5.56 -10.91
N ARG A 74 -6.86 4.34 -11.46
CA ARG A 74 -5.76 3.39 -11.33
C ARG A 74 -4.84 3.43 -12.54
N LYS A 75 -3.57 3.14 -12.34
CA LYS A 75 -2.60 2.96 -13.44
C LYS A 75 -2.97 1.69 -14.19
N GLN A 76 -3.04 1.79 -15.51
CA GLN A 76 -3.26 0.64 -16.39
C GLN A 76 -1.93 -0.09 -16.68
N VAL A 77 -1.30 -0.58 -15.62
CA VAL A 77 -0.05 -1.35 -15.73
C VAL A 77 -0.32 -2.75 -15.17
N PRO A 78 -0.18 -3.81 -15.97
CA PRO A 78 -0.60 -5.17 -15.56
C PRO A 78 0.05 -5.68 -14.28
N VAL A 79 1.23 -5.18 -13.93
CA VAL A 79 2.03 -5.66 -12.78
C VAL A 79 1.78 -4.84 -11.51
N PHE A 80 1.32 -3.58 -11.64
CA PHE A 80 1.16 -2.68 -10.50
C PHE A 80 -0.26 -2.15 -10.39
N ASN A 81 -0.92 -2.43 -9.26
CA ASN A 81 -2.25 -1.91 -8.95
C ASN A 81 -2.15 -0.55 -8.22
N GLY A 82 -1.32 0.35 -8.73
CA GLY A 82 -1.11 1.67 -8.14
C GLY A 82 -2.17 2.69 -8.55
N LEU A 83 -2.35 3.71 -7.74
CA LEU A 83 -3.14 4.88 -8.11
C LEU A 83 -2.36 5.77 -9.08
N ARG A 84 -3.07 6.41 -10.00
CA ARG A 84 -2.51 7.45 -10.86
C ARG A 84 -2.28 8.74 -10.07
N ALA A 85 -3.24 9.09 -9.22
CA ALA A 85 -3.18 10.20 -8.28
C ALA A 85 -4.01 9.87 -7.04
N LEU A 86 -3.65 10.45 -5.92
CA LEU A 86 -4.45 10.48 -4.71
C LEU A 86 -4.76 11.94 -4.39
N TRP A 87 -6.00 12.33 -4.63
CA TRP A 87 -6.45 13.68 -4.39
C TRP A 87 -6.77 13.90 -2.93
N VAL A 88 -6.13 14.90 -2.33
CA VAL A 88 -6.29 15.24 -0.92
C VAL A 88 -6.57 16.73 -0.75
N ARG A 89 -7.20 17.09 0.37
CA ARG A 89 -7.39 18.48 0.82
C ARG A 89 -6.74 18.65 2.18
N ALA A 90 -6.24 19.84 2.43
CA ALA A 90 -5.55 20.22 3.66
C ALA A 90 -6.16 21.48 4.29
N ASP A 91 -7.49 21.63 4.18
CA ASP A 91 -8.30 22.73 4.71
C ASP A 91 -8.87 22.42 6.11
#